data_75c0f7e24c773f345b89565240367c07
#
_entry.id   75c0f7e24c773f345b89565240367c07
#
_cell.length_a   1.000
_cell.length_b   1.000
_cell.length_c   1.000
_cell.angle_alpha   90.00
_cell.angle_beta   90.00
_cell.angle_gamma   90.00
#
_symmetry.space_group_name_H-M   'P 1'
#
loop_
_entity.id
_entity.type
_entity.pdbx_description
1 polymer ?
#
loop_
_entity_poly.entity_id
_entity_poly.type
_entity_poly.pdbx_seq_one_letter_code
_entity_poly.pdbx_strand_id
1 'polypeptide(L)'
;MAGLAKIAMEWLQDPLSWLLVASVAFVVLQRRQRGKAPPLPPGPYALPIVGNMLMMDQLTHRGLLELAKQYGGLLHLRLGKLHAIAVSTPEYAQEVLQAQDGAFSNRPATIASTYLTRRRAGTWLAVRDESAALVRAVARRSGESVNLGELILNLTKNVTFRAAFGTAGDGDGGKQDEFIAIIKEFSQLFAAFSIGDFIPWLSWADTQGINVRLRAARAALDEFIDKIIDGHMKRSKNPNDIDADMVDDMLAFLPEAKPKKAAGDGGDELQNTLRLTRDNIKAIIMDVMFGGTETVATAVEWAMAEMMHNPDDLLRLQKEITNMVGLDRNVDDSDLNKLPFLKCVVKETLRLHPPFPLLHNETAEDCVVGGYSVPRGSRVMINVFAMGRDAKAWKGADTFRPSRFMPGEGEATGVDFMGGCFAFLPFGSGRRSCPGMALGLYSLELIVAQLAHGFSWVLPDGMKPSDLDMADIFGFTAPRATRLCVVPTPRLACLFVTNVDSTRQTTLFASVGGV
;
A
#
# COMPACT_ATOMS: atom_id res chain seq x y z
N MET A 1 -57.19 48.44 -7.87
CA MET A 1 -56.15 48.31 -8.90
C MET A 1 -54.99 49.33 -8.71
N ALA A 2 -55.25 50.57 -8.29
CA ALA A 2 -54.19 51.61 -8.09
C ALA A 2 -53.16 51.31 -6.99
N GLY A 3 -53.56 50.59 -5.92
CA GLY A 3 -52.64 50.23 -4.81
C GLY A 3 -51.63 49.16 -5.17
N LEU A 4 -51.99 48.19 -5.98
CA LEU A 4 -51.06 47.14 -6.45
C LEU A 4 -50.01 47.67 -7.45
N ALA A 5 -50.40 48.63 -8.28
CA ALA A 5 -49.46 49.29 -9.23
C ALA A 5 -48.42 50.16 -8.51
N LYS A 6 -48.80 50.79 -7.38
CA LYS A 6 -47.88 51.59 -6.57
C LYS A 6 -46.87 50.73 -5.83
N ILE A 7 -47.30 49.62 -5.26
CA ILE A 7 -46.39 48.63 -4.63
C ILE A 7 -45.45 48.01 -5.63
N ALA A 8 -45.92 47.65 -6.83
CA ALA A 8 -45.08 47.12 -7.90
C ALA A 8 -44.03 48.13 -8.39
N MET A 9 -44.36 49.44 -8.38
CA MET A 9 -43.48 50.50 -8.82
C MET A 9 -42.40 50.83 -7.76
N GLU A 10 -42.73 50.74 -6.47
CA GLU A 10 -41.79 50.86 -5.36
C GLU A 10 -40.78 49.67 -5.35
N TRP A 11 -41.25 48.44 -5.62
CA TRP A 11 -40.40 47.24 -5.76
C TRP A 11 -39.42 47.35 -6.93
N LEU A 12 -39.79 47.99 -8.03
CA LEU A 12 -38.95 48.19 -9.21
C LEU A 12 -37.86 49.26 -8.99
N GLN A 13 -38.05 50.13 -8.00
CA GLN A 13 -37.07 51.20 -7.66
C GLN A 13 -36.07 50.76 -6.59
N ASP A 14 -36.31 49.62 -5.91
CA ASP A 14 -35.42 49.12 -4.87
C ASP A 14 -34.29 48.24 -5.48
N PRO A 15 -33.01 48.65 -5.33
CA PRO A 15 -31.86 47.87 -5.83
C PRO A 15 -31.76 46.46 -5.23
N LEU A 16 -32.28 46.24 -3.99
CA LEU A 16 -32.32 44.90 -3.38
C LEU A 16 -33.28 43.95 -4.11
N SER A 17 -34.39 44.46 -4.63
CA SER A 17 -35.35 43.69 -5.42
C SER A 17 -34.73 43.21 -6.73
N TRP A 18 -33.93 44.03 -7.41
CA TRP A 18 -33.20 43.63 -8.61
C TRP A 18 -32.08 42.64 -8.31
N LEU A 19 -31.39 42.74 -7.19
CA LEU A 19 -30.41 41.74 -6.73
C LEU A 19 -31.10 40.38 -6.48
N LEU A 20 -32.29 40.40 -5.88
CA LEU A 20 -33.06 39.15 -5.68
C LEU A 20 -33.49 38.54 -6.99
N VAL A 21 -34.04 39.31 -7.92
CA VAL A 21 -34.43 38.87 -9.27
C VAL A 21 -33.24 38.36 -10.05
N ALA A 22 -32.10 39.07 -10.02
CA ALA A 22 -30.87 38.65 -10.66
C ALA A 22 -30.33 37.33 -10.04
N SER A 23 -30.40 37.17 -8.73
CA SER A 23 -30.01 35.96 -8.03
C SER A 23 -30.91 34.77 -8.41
N VAL A 24 -32.23 34.98 -8.46
CA VAL A 24 -33.20 33.96 -8.89
C VAL A 24 -33.00 33.62 -10.36
N ALA A 25 -32.84 34.62 -11.23
CA ALA A 25 -32.57 34.43 -12.65
C ALA A 25 -31.25 33.66 -12.87
N PHE A 26 -30.20 34.02 -12.14
CA PHE A 26 -28.93 33.32 -12.16
C PHE A 26 -29.06 31.85 -11.74
N VAL A 27 -29.79 31.57 -10.66
CA VAL A 27 -30.07 30.20 -10.20
C VAL A 27 -30.89 29.43 -11.24
N VAL A 28 -31.89 30.07 -11.86
CA VAL A 28 -32.73 29.43 -12.90
C VAL A 28 -31.90 29.17 -14.18
N LEU A 29 -31.05 30.10 -14.58
CA LEU A 29 -30.15 29.94 -15.72
C LEU A 29 -29.11 28.84 -15.46
N GLN A 30 -28.51 28.81 -14.27
CA GLN A 30 -27.63 27.69 -13.86
C GLN A 30 -28.35 26.35 -13.86
N ARG A 31 -29.61 26.29 -13.36
CA ARG A 31 -30.41 25.07 -13.41
C ARG A 31 -30.75 24.65 -14.85
N ARG A 32 -31.02 25.58 -15.76
CA ARG A 32 -31.26 25.31 -17.18
C ARG A 32 -30.01 24.81 -17.90
N GLN A 33 -28.83 25.34 -17.59
CA GLN A 33 -27.56 24.87 -18.15
C GLN A 33 -27.19 23.48 -17.60
N ARG A 34 -27.49 23.20 -16.33
CA ARG A 34 -27.32 21.86 -15.70
C ARG A 34 -28.27 20.81 -16.26
N GLY A 35 -29.38 21.18 -16.89
CA GLY A 35 -30.37 20.25 -17.45
C GLY A 35 -29.88 19.43 -18.64
N LYS A 36 -28.64 19.63 -19.13
CA LYS A 36 -28.02 18.85 -20.21
C LYS A 36 -26.92 17.91 -19.71
N ALA A 37 -26.41 18.09 -18.50
CA ALA A 37 -25.37 17.21 -17.93
C ALA A 37 -26.04 16.03 -17.20
N PRO A 38 -25.46 14.82 -17.27
CA PRO A 38 -25.90 13.70 -16.45
C PRO A 38 -25.93 14.07 -14.96
N PRO A 39 -26.85 13.46 -14.15
CA PRO A 39 -26.86 13.71 -12.72
C PRO A 39 -25.59 13.22 -12.04
N LEU A 40 -25.26 13.76 -10.87
CA LEU A 40 -24.23 13.21 -10.01
C LEU A 40 -24.65 11.82 -9.49
N PRO A 41 -23.71 10.91 -9.16
CA PRO A 41 -24.04 9.64 -8.53
C PRO A 41 -24.89 9.82 -7.26
N PRO A 42 -25.71 8.83 -6.89
CA PRO A 42 -26.48 8.87 -5.64
C PRO A 42 -25.56 8.94 -4.42
N GLY A 43 -26.09 9.44 -3.29
CA GLY A 43 -25.31 9.53 -2.06
C GLY A 43 -26.11 10.17 -0.93
N PRO A 44 -25.57 10.21 0.29
CA PRO A 44 -26.23 10.83 1.43
C PRO A 44 -26.39 12.34 1.22
N TYR A 45 -27.40 12.91 1.87
CA TYR A 45 -27.66 14.33 1.80
C TYR A 45 -26.46 15.15 2.30
N ALA A 46 -25.98 16.04 1.46
CA ALA A 46 -24.86 16.94 1.78
C ALA A 46 -25.37 18.24 2.42
N LEU A 47 -24.89 18.54 3.61
CA LEU A 47 -25.20 19.79 4.29
C LEU A 47 -24.62 21.01 3.56
N PRO A 48 -25.23 22.21 3.64
CA PRO A 48 -24.64 23.42 3.10
C PRO A 48 -23.24 23.66 3.68
N ILE A 49 -22.30 24.13 2.85
CA ILE A 49 -20.91 24.43 3.17
C ILE A 49 -20.06 23.20 3.52
N VAL A 50 -20.41 22.45 4.55
CA VAL A 50 -19.61 21.32 5.08
C VAL A 50 -19.83 20.01 4.30
N GLY A 51 -20.96 19.87 3.60
CA GLY A 51 -21.28 18.63 2.88
C GLY A 51 -21.48 17.46 3.82
N ASN A 52 -20.78 16.35 3.54
CA ASN A 52 -20.80 15.10 4.30
C ASN A 52 -19.65 15.00 5.32
N MET A 53 -18.96 16.10 5.65
CA MET A 53 -17.79 16.06 6.56
C MET A 53 -18.14 15.59 7.98
N LEU A 54 -19.40 15.70 8.42
CA LEU A 54 -19.82 15.17 9.72
C LEU A 54 -19.93 13.62 9.75
N MET A 55 -19.73 12.96 8.59
CA MET A 55 -19.73 11.50 8.45
C MET A 55 -18.31 10.94 8.25
N MET A 56 -17.26 11.67 8.70
CA MET A 56 -15.86 11.26 8.46
C MET A 56 -15.52 9.90 9.08
N ASP A 57 -16.14 9.53 10.18
CA ASP A 57 -16.05 8.21 10.81
C ASP A 57 -16.57 7.07 9.89
N GLN A 58 -17.49 7.39 8.98
CA GLN A 58 -18.04 6.46 7.99
C GLN A 58 -17.27 6.45 6.65
N LEU A 59 -16.28 7.32 6.46
CA LEU A 59 -15.47 7.38 5.24
C LEU A 59 -14.29 6.37 5.26
N THR A 60 -14.38 5.37 6.10
CA THR A 60 -13.48 4.21 6.11
C THR A 60 -13.89 3.21 5.01
N HIS A 61 -13.01 2.28 4.67
CA HIS A 61 -13.34 1.23 3.69
C HIS A 61 -14.57 0.40 4.11
N ARG A 62 -14.76 0.16 5.41
CA ARG A 62 -15.95 -0.53 5.96
C ARG A 62 -17.20 0.34 5.89
N GLY A 63 -17.10 1.59 6.29
CA GLY A 63 -18.21 2.54 6.22
C GLY A 63 -18.65 2.82 4.78
N LEU A 64 -17.72 2.94 3.83
CA LEU A 64 -18.02 3.06 2.40
C LEU A 64 -18.68 1.79 1.83
N LEU A 65 -18.34 0.59 2.33
CA LEU A 65 -19.05 -0.63 1.99
C LEU A 65 -20.51 -0.59 2.45
N GLU A 66 -20.77 -0.14 3.68
CA GLU A 66 -22.16 -0.01 4.18
C GLU A 66 -22.94 1.06 3.40
N LEU A 67 -22.34 2.20 3.08
CA LEU A 67 -22.96 3.21 2.23
C LEU A 67 -23.24 2.68 0.82
N ALA A 68 -22.36 1.85 0.26
CA ALA A 68 -22.57 1.24 -1.04
C ALA A 68 -23.76 0.27 -1.06
N LYS A 69 -24.03 -0.43 0.03
CA LYS A 69 -25.25 -1.26 0.17
C LYS A 69 -26.53 -0.42 0.11
N GLN A 70 -26.49 0.82 0.61
CA GLN A 70 -27.63 1.72 0.66
C GLN A 70 -27.81 2.53 -0.64
N TYR A 71 -26.72 3.06 -1.21
CA TYR A 71 -26.78 4.02 -2.34
C TYR A 71 -26.33 3.41 -3.67
N GLY A 72 -25.78 2.20 -3.66
CA GLY A 72 -25.25 1.53 -4.85
C GLY A 72 -23.73 1.57 -4.94
N GLY A 73 -23.17 0.81 -5.91
CA GLY A 73 -21.74 0.61 -6.06
C GLY A 73 -20.93 1.83 -6.52
N LEU A 74 -21.61 2.87 -7.00
CA LEU A 74 -21.03 4.18 -7.32
C LEU A 74 -21.78 5.23 -6.51
N LEU A 75 -21.10 5.85 -5.55
CA LEU A 75 -21.72 6.86 -4.68
C LEU A 75 -20.94 8.16 -4.66
N HIS A 76 -21.65 9.27 -4.50
CA HIS A 76 -21.10 10.61 -4.42
C HIS A 76 -21.21 11.17 -3.00
N LEU A 77 -20.10 11.74 -2.54
CA LEU A 77 -19.98 12.47 -1.29
C LEU A 77 -19.49 13.88 -1.58
N ARG A 78 -19.96 14.84 -0.83
CA ARG A 78 -19.46 16.20 -0.88
C ARG A 78 -18.70 16.51 0.41
N LEU A 79 -17.41 16.77 0.31
CA LEU A 79 -16.56 17.12 1.44
C LEU A 79 -16.15 18.60 1.31
N GLY A 80 -16.93 19.49 1.93
CA GLY A 80 -16.78 20.93 1.71
C GLY A 80 -17.02 21.30 0.25
N LYS A 81 -15.97 21.74 -0.45
CA LYS A 81 -15.99 22.04 -1.91
C LYS A 81 -15.62 20.84 -2.78
N LEU A 82 -14.99 19.83 -2.19
CA LEU A 82 -14.48 18.67 -2.91
C LEU A 82 -15.60 17.67 -3.22
N HIS A 83 -15.64 17.19 -4.46
CA HIS A 83 -16.41 16.01 -4.85
C HIS A 83 -15.59 14.75 -4.56
N ALA A 84 -16.15 13.81 -3.82
CA ALA A 84 -15.57 12.52 -3.56
C ALA A 84 -16.50 11.42 -4.10
N ILE A 85 -15.95 10.52 -4.90
CA ILE A 85 -16.67 9.42 -5.52
C ILE A 85 -16.14 8.12 -4.93
N ALA A 86 -16.98 7.30 -4.35
CA ALA A 86 -16.58 5.96 -3.92
C ALA A 86 -17.11 4.90 -4.90
N VAL A 87 -16.20 4.03 -5.31
CA VAL A 87 -16.44 2.92 -6.24
C VAL A 87 -16.31 1.63 -5.45
N SER A 88 -17.37 0.86 -5.34
CA SER A 88 -17.44 -0.33 -4.48
C SER A 88 -17.83 -1.61 -5.22
N THR A 89 -17.96 -1.56 -6.55
CA THR A 89 -18.25 -2.74 -7.37
C THR A 89 -17.25 -2.91 -8.51
N PRO A 90 -17.02 -4.17 -8.95
CA PRO A 90 -16.07 -4.47 -10.02
C PRO A 90 -16.39 -3.78 -11.35
N GLU A 91 -17.66 -3.63 -11.70
CA GLU A 91 -18.11 -3.04 -12.96
C GLU A 91 -17.70 -1.56 -13.06
N TYR A 92 -17.97 -0.78 -12.01
CA TYR A 92 -17.57 0.63 -11.97
C TYR A 92 -16.05 0.79 -11.84
N ALA A 93 -15.38 -0.13 -11.12
CA ALA A 93 -13.93 -0.13 -11.04
C ALA A 93 -13.28 -0.39 -12.41
N GLN A 94 -13.86 -1.28 -13.22
CA GLN A 94 -13.41 -1.52 -14.59
C GLN A 94 -13.58 -0.28 -15.45
N GLU A 95 -14.72 0.39 -15.36
CA GLU A 95 -14.97 1.63 -16.12
C GLU A 95 -13.96 2.72 -15.77
N VAL A 96 -13.67 2.92 -14.48
CA VAL A 96 -12.73 3.94 -13.99
C VAL A 96 -11.28 3.60 -14.33
N LEU A 97 -10.83 2.36 -14.07
CA LEU A 97 -9.42 1.99 -14.14
C LEU A 97 -8.98 1.51 -15.53
N GLN A 98 -9.92 1.08 -16.39
CA GLN A 98 -9.60 0.54 -17.71
C GLN A 98 -10.22 1.37 -18.83
N ALA A 99 -11.54 1.56 -18.85
CA ALA A 99 -12.22 2.23 -19.94
C ALA A 99 -11.89 3.74 -20.00
N GLN A 100 -11.76 4.37 -18.84
CA GLN A 100 -11.50 5.81 -18.71
C GLN A 100 -10.15 6.11 -18.02
N ASP A 101 -9.19 5.19 -18.11
CA ASP A 101 -7.86 5.31 -17.47
C ASP A 101 -7.22 6.69 -17.71
N GLY A 102 -7.39 7.29 -18.90
CA GLY A 102 -6.88 8.64 -19.22
C GLY A 102 -7.41 9.73 -18.29
N ALA A 103 -8.71 9.70 -17.98
CA ALA A 103 -9.37 10.71 -17.14
C ALA A 103 -9.02 10.55 -15.65
N PHE A 104 -8.66 9.34 -15.21
CA PHE A 104 -8.40 9.01 -13.81
C PHE A 104 -6.92 8.79 -13.47
N SER A 105 -6.00 8.85 -14.43
CA SER A 105 -4.59 8.56 -14.24
C SER A 105 -3.70 9.81 -14.09
N ASN A 106 -4.05 10.74 -13.23
CA ASN A 106 -3.35 12.02 -13.09
C ASN A 106 -1.98 11.93 -12.34
N ARG A 107 -1.16 10.92 -12.65
CA ARG A 107 0.27 10.87 -12.28
C ARG A 107 1.08 10.34 -13.45
N PRO A 108 2.20 10.93 -13.86
CA PRO A 108 3.06 10.36 -14.89
C PRO A 108 3.52 8.94 -14.47
N ALA A 109 3.68 8.05 -15.46
CA ALA A 109 4.32 6.75 -15.21
C ALA A 109 5.65 6.99 -14.51
N THR A 110 5.79 6.52 -13.29
CA THR A 110 6.97 6.82 -12.50
C THR A 110 8.13 5.95 -12.96
N ILE A 111 9.30 6.55 -13.08
CA ILE A 111 10.59 5.88 -13.27
C ILE A 111 10.76 4.79 -12.20
N ALA A 112 10.22 4.99 -10.99
CA ALA A 112 10.14 4.00 -9.92
C ALA A 112 9.58 2.65 -10.41
N SER A 113 8.55 2.62 -11.27
CA SER A 113 7.99 1.37 -11.76
C SER A 113 9.00 0.54 -12.57
N THR A 114 9.82 1.19 -13.41
CA THR A 114 10.82 0.51 -14.24
C THR A 114 12.00 -0.02 -13.42
N TYR A 115 12.34 0.68 -12.31
CA TYR A 115 13.44 0.28 -11.44
C TYR A 115 13.06 -0.80 -10.45
N LEU A 116 11.89 -0.72 -9.84
CA LEU A 116 11.41 -1.70 -8.86
C LEU A 116 11.09 -3.05 -9.50
N THR A 117 10.80 -3.08 -10.81
CA THR A 117 10.56 -4.33 -11.54
C THR A 117 11.84 -5.03 -11.99
N ARG A 118 12.99 -4.34 -12.05
CA ARG A 118 14.28 -5.01 -12.30
C ARG A 118 14.66 -5.83 -11.07
N ARG A 119 14.73 -7.16 -11.22
CA ARG A 119 15.23 -8.08 -10.19
C ARG A 119 16.67 -7.71 -9.83
N ARG A 120 16.85 -6.98 -8.72
CA ARG A 120 18.17 -6.76 -8.15
C ARG A 120 18.50 -7.88 -7.20
N ALA A 121 19.62 -8.52 -7.43
CA ALA A 121 20.11 -9.59 -6.57
C ALA A 121 20.19 -9.14 -5.09
N GLY A 122 20.66 -7.91 -4.83
CA GLY A 122 20.78 -7.37 -3.48
C GLY A 122 19.46 -7.24 -2.71
N THR A 123 18.39 -6.76 -3.34
CA THR A 123 17.08 -6.62 -2.67
C THR A 123 16.47 -7.98 -2.31
N TRP A 124 16.59 -8.97 -3.21
CA TRP A 124 16.08 -10.33 -2.95
C TRP A 124 16.91 -11.03 -1.87
N LEU A 125 18.23 -10.80 -1.84
CA LEU A 125 19.10 -11.27 -0.76
C LEU A 125 18.72 -10.64 0.59
N ALA A 126 18.38 -9.35 0.62
CA ALA A 126 17.92 -8.70 1.83
C ALA A 126 16.66 -9.37 2.42
N VAL A 127 15.68 -9.73 1.57
CA VAL A 127 14.48 -10.45 2.02
C VAL A 127 14.86 -11.82 2.62
N ARG A 128 15.75 -12.58 1.98
CA ARG A 128 16.20 -13.89 2.47
C ARG A 128 16.93 -13.79 3.81
N ASP A 129 17.86 -12.85 3.94
CA ASP A 129 18.66 -12.68 5.15
C ASP A 129 17.79 -12.25 6.33
N GLU A 130 16.91 -11.26 6.12
CA GLU A 130 16.02 -10.75 7.15
C GLU A 130 14.94 -11.77 7.53
N SER A 131 14.42 -12.55 6.57
CA SER A 131 13.48 -13.63 6.88
C SER A 131 14.15 -14.74 7.69
N ALA A 132 15.39 -15.11 7.36
CA ALA A 132 16.17 -16.04 8.17
C ALA A 132 16.48 -15.49 9.57
N ALA A 133 16.73 -14.17 9.70
CA ALA A 133 16.91 -13.51 11.00
C ALA A 133 15.61 -13.54 11.83
N LEU A 134 14.46 -13.30 11.22
CA LEU A 134 13.16 -13.43 11.87
C LEU A 134 12.95 -14.85 12.39
N VAL A 135 13.17 -15.86 11.56
CA VAL A 135 13.03 -17.27 11.96
C VAL A 135 13.91 -17.60 13.18
N ARG A 136 15.18 -17.14 13.18
CA ARG A 136 16.09 -17.30 14.32
C ARG A 136 15.59 -16.57 15.58
N ALA A 137 15.06 -15.35 15.43
CA ALA A 137 14.53 -14.55 16.54
C ALA A 137 13.30 -15.22 17.19
N VAL A 138 12.43 -15.80 16.36
CA VAL A 138 11.28 -16.59 16.83
C VAL A 138 11.71 -17.89 17.50
N ALA A 139 12.68 -18.62 16.92
CA ALA A 139 13.18 -19.88 17.49
C ALA A 139 13.79 -19.69 18.89
N ARG A 140 14.49 -18.58 19.14
CA ARG A 140 15.07 -18.23 20.45
C ARG A 140 14.02 -18.02 21.55
N ARG A 141 12.78 -17.73 21.18
CA ARG A 141 11.64 -17.50 22.08
C ARG A 141 10.65 -18.67 22.09
N SER A 142 11.16 -19.88 21.82
CA SER A 142 10.34 -21.09 21.81
C SER A 142 9.61 -21.29 23.14
N GLY A 143 8.29 -21.52 23.09
CA GLY A 143 7.45 -21.70 24.26
C GLY A 143 7.03 -20.41 24.99
N GLU A 144 7.53 -19.26 24.56
CA GLU A 144 7.14 -17.94 25.09
C GLU A 144 6.16 -17.24 24.15
N SER A 145 5.31 -16.37 24.68
CA SER A 145 4.45 -15.51 23.86
C SER A 145 5.31 -14.45 23.15
N VAL A 146 5.23 -14.38 21.83
CA VAL A 146 5.94 -13.41 21.00
C VAL A 146 4.96 -12.52 20.25
N ASN A 147 5.24 -11.22 20.21
CA ASN A 147 4.56 -10.27 19.32
C ASN A 147 5.09 -10.46 17.89
N LEU A 148 4.45 -11.38 17.14
CA LEU A 148 4.87 -11.73 15.80
C LEU A 148 4.67 -10.55 14.83
N GLY A 149 3.59 -9.78 14.99
CA GLY A 149 3.32 -8.62 14.15
C GLY A 149 4.41 -7.54 14.22
N GLU A 150 4.97 -7.31 15.41
CA GLU A 150 6.09 -6.38 15.58
C GLU A 150 7.40 -6.91 14.97
N LEU A 151 7.68 -8.20 15.15
CA LEU A 151 8.86 -8.82 14.54
C LEU A 151 8.81 -8.77 13.01
N ILE A 152 7.63 -9.02 12.41
CA ILE A 152 7.41 -8.92 10.97
C ILE A 152 7.58 -7.46 10.50
N LEU A 153 7.03 -6.48 11.22
CA LEU A 153 7.19 -5.08 10.89
C LEU A 153 8.66 -4.63 10.91
N ASN A 154 9.44 -5.10 11.88
CA ASN A 154 10.87 -4.82 11.95
C ASN A 154 11.65 -5.47 10.79
N LEU A 155 11.31 -6.71 10.42
CA LEU A 155 11.87 -7.35 9.22
C LEU A 155 11.64 -6.49 7.97
N THR A 156 10.40 -6.08 7.71
CA THR A 156 10.07 -5.33 6.49
C THR A 156 10.73 -3.96 6.45
N LYS A 157 10.87 -3.29 7.61
CA LYS A 157 11.67 -2.06 7.74
C LYS A 157 13.13 -2.29 7.33
N ASN A 158 13.76 -3.35 7.85
CA ASN A 158 15.14 -3.69 7.53
C ASN A 158 15.30 -4.00 6.03
N VAL A 159 14.42 -4.82 5.46
CA VAL A 159 14.43 -5.14 4.02
C VAL A 159 14.34 -3.87 3.19
N THR A 160 13.40 -2.98 3.52
CA THR A 160 13.17 -1.76 2.74
C THR A 160 14.35 -0.80 2.87
N PHE A 161 14.90 -0.66 4.08
CA PHE A 161 16.10 0.17 4.31
C PHE A 161 17.30 -0.36 3.52
N ARG A 162 17.58 -1.66 3.60
CA ARG A 162 18.68 -2.29 2.84
C ARG A 162 18.47 -2.21 1.33
N ALA A 163 17.23 -2.34 0.86
CA ALA A 163 16.91 -2.22 -0.56
C ALA A 163 17.11 -0.80 -1.09
N ALA A 164 16.79 0.21 -0.28
CA ALA A 164 16.92 1.61 -0.66
C ALA A 164 18.36 2.13 -0.55
N PHE A 165 19.08 1.80 0.51
CA PHE A 165 20.33 2.43 0.91
C PHE A 165 21.53 1.48 1.00
N GLY A 166 21.33 0.20 0.60
CA GLY A 166 22.37 -0.83 0.68
C GLY A 166 22.59 -1.39 2.09
N THR A 167 23.63 -2.20 2.25
CA THR A 167 24.04 -2.72 3.56
C THR A 167 24.70 -1.60 4.36
N ALA A 168 24.08 -1.22 5.46
CA ALA A 168 24.70 -0.34 6.43
C ALA A 168 25.96 -1.00 6.99
N GLY A 169 27.09 -0.29 6.97
CA GLY A 169 28.28 -0.69 7.73
C GLY A 169 27.98 -0.73 9.23
N ASP A 170 28.76 -1.52 9.99
CA ASP A 170 28.69 -1.61 11.45
C ASP A 170 28.77 -0.20 12.08
N GLY A 171 27.64 0.42 12.39
CA GLY A 171 27.55 1.78 12.95
C GLY A 171 26.28 2.55 12.58
N ASP A 172 25.43 2.03 11.71
CA ASP A 172 24.30 2.75 11.11
C ASP A 172 22.94 2.60 11.84
N GLY A 173 22.93 1.95 13.02
CA GLY A 173 21.69 1.76 13.81
C GLY A 173 20.98 3.09 14.13
N GLY A 174 21.76 4.17 14.38
CA GLY A 174 21.19 5.49 14.64
C GLY A 174 20.44 6.10 13.44
N LYS A 175 20.93 5.87 12.22
CA LYS A 175 20.25 6.36 11.00
C LYS A 175 18.95 5.60 10.73
N GLN A 176 18.92 4.31 11.02
CA GLN A 176 17.72 3.50 10.87
C GLN A 176 16.64 3.95 11.85
N ASP A 177 16.98 4.23 13.10
CA ASP A 177 16.05 4.71 14.11
C ASP A 177 15.51 6.11 13.78
N GLU A 178 16.40 7.02 13.33
CA GLU A 178 16.00 8.35 12.85
C GLU A 178 15.02 8.24 11.67
N PHE A 179 15.32 7.38 10.72
CA PHE A 179 14.47 7.14 9.57
C PHE A 179 13.10 6.57 9.98
N ILE A 180 13.07 5.58 10.88
CA ILE A 180 11.82 4.98 11.39
C ILE A 180 10.94 6.05 12.05
N ALA A 181 11.54 6.94 12.84
CA ALA A 181 10.82 8.04 13.49
C ALA A 181 10.19 9.00 12.46
N ILE A 182 10.94 9.36 11.42
CA ILE A 182 10.46 10.24 10.33
C ILE A 182 9.30 9.58 9.58
N ILE A 183 9.42 8.30 9.20
CA ILE A 183 8.35 7.59 8.47
C ILE A 183 7.10 7.44 9.33
N LYS A 184 7.25 7.15 10.62
CA LYS A 184 6.11 7.05 11.53
C LYS A 184 5.33 8.36 11.63
N GLU A 185 6.03 9.48 11.76
CA GLU A 185 5.42 10.81 11.78
C GLU A 185 4.71 11.12 10.46
N PHE A 186 5.34 10.81 9.33
CA PHE A 186 4.72 10.96 8.01
C PHE A 186 3.46 10.12 7.85
N SER A 187 3.49 8.84 8.25
CA SER A 187 2.32 7.94 8.15
C SER A 187 1.14 8.49 8.95
N GLN A 188 1.41 9.01 10.16
CA GLN A 188 0.38 9.64 10.99
C GLN A 188 -0.21 10.89 10.35
N LEU A 189 0.66 11.75 9.79
CA LEU A 189 0.26 13.00 9.15
C LEU A 189 -0.45 12.77 7.81
N PHE A 190 -0.06 11.74 7.08
CA PHE A 190 -0.70 11.39 5.80
C PHE A 190 -2.15 10.91 5.99
N ALA A 191 -2.42 10.23 7.10
CA ALA A 191 -3.77 9.82 7.48
C ALA A 191 -4.54 10.91 8.24
N ALA A 192 -3.89 12.03 8.62
CA ALA A 192 -4.51 13.08 9.38
C ALA A 192 -5.50 13.90 8.54
N PHE A 193 -6.66 14.16 9.12
CA PHE A 193 -7.66 15.01 8.51
C PHE A 193 -7.30 16.49 8.67
N SER A 194 -6.99 17.17 7.57
CA SER A 194 -6.78 18.61 7.54
C SER A 194 -8.04 19.33 7.05
N ILE A 195 -8.60 20.21 7.87
CA ILE A 195 -9.77 21.02 7.47
C ILE A 195 -9.46 21.86 6.23
N GLY A 196 -8.22 22.32 6.09
CA GLY A 196 -7.77 23.14 4.96
C GLY A 196 -7.88 22.45 3.59
N ASP A 197 -7.79 21.11 3.53
CA ASP A 197 -7.91 20.35 2.29
C ASP A 197 -9.34 20.40 1.73
N PHE A 198 -10.33 20.53 2.60
CA PHE A 198 -11.76 20.48 2.26
C PHE A 198 -12.40 21.86 2.23
N ILE A 199 -11.87 22.77 3.04
CA ILE A 199 -12.34 24.15 3.18
C ILE A 199 -11.12 25.10 3.04
N PRO A 200 -10.67 25.40 1.80
CA PRO A 200 -9.40 26.10 1.56
C PRO A 200 -9.29 27.48 2.24
N TRP A 201 -10.41 28.19 2.44
CA TRP A 201 -10.42 29.47 3.14
C TRP A 201 -10.21 29.36 4.65
N LEU A 202 -10.29 28.15 5.24
CA LEU A 202 -9.93 27.85 6.63
C LEU A 202 -8.51 27.28 6.77
N SER A 203 -7.76 27.13 5.69
CA SER A 203 -6.40 26.55 5.73
C SER A 203 -5.41 27.32 6.62
N TRP A 204 -5.67 28.61 6.88
CA TRP A 204 -4.89 29.43 7.81
C TRP A 204 -5.10 29.04 9.27
N ALA A 205 -6.25 28.45 9.60
CA ALA A 205 -6.59 28.03 10.96
C ALA A 205 -6.08 26.59 11.19
N ASP A 206 -4.77 26.45 11.38
CA ASP A 206 -4.13 25.16 11.71
C ASP A 206 -4.37 24.78 13.17
N THR A 207 -5.64 24.56 13.53
CA THR A 207 -6.08 24.28 14.91
C THR A 207 -5.48 23.01 15.49
N GLN A 208 -5.01 22.08 14.64
CA GLN A 208 -4.41 20.80 15.02
C GLN A 208 -2.87 20.82 14.90
N GLY A 209 -2.27 21.89 14.43
CA GLY A 209 -0.83 21.99 14.17
C GLY A 209 -0.34 21.08 13.04
N ILE A 210 -1.24 20.53 12.21
CA ILE A 210 -0.92 19.56 11.16
C ILE A 210 0.03 20.19 10.14
N ASN A 211 -0.21 21.43 9.70
CA ASN A 211 0.64 22.10 8.72
C ASN A 211 2.05 22.37 9.24
N VAL A 212 2.17 22.68 10.54
CA VAL A 212 3.47 22.89 11.19
C VAL A 212 4.23 21.57 11.26
N ARG A 213 3.56 20.49 11.71
CA ARG A 213 4.15 19.14 11.78
C ARG A 213 4.54 18.61 10.40
N LEU A 214 3.70 18.80 9.37
CA LEU A 214 4.02 18.41 7.99
C LEU A 214 5.28 19.10 7.47
N ARG A 215 5.44 20.41 7.73
CA ARG A 215 6.65 21.14 7.32
C ARG A 215 7.89 20.61 8.05
N ALA A 216 7.77 20.37 9.36
CA ALA A 216 8.87 19.83 10.16
C ALA A 216 9.25 18.42 9.71
N ALA A 217 8.28 17.53 9.51
CA ALA A 217 8.49 16.18 9.02
C ALA A 217 9.12 16.18 7.61
N ARG A 218 8.64 17.06 6.72
CA ARG A 218 9.22 17.22 5.38
C ARG A 218 10.67 17.68 5.45
N ALA A 219 10.99 18.68 6.28
CA ALA A 219 12.36 19.18 6.44
C ALA A 219 13.29 18.08 6.99
N ALA A 220 12.85 17.33 8.00
CA ALA A 220 13.62 16.21 8.55
C ALA A 220 13.90 15.12 7.49
N LEU A 221 12.88 14.78 6.68
CA LEU A 221 13.03 13.81 5.60
C LEU A 221 13.98 14.31 4.51
N ASP A 222 13.85 15.58 4.09
CA ASP A 222 14.71 16.19 3.08
C ASP A 222 16.18 16.18 3.55
N GLU A 223 16.43 16.56 4.80
CA GLU A 223 17.77 16.54 5.39
C GLU A 223 18.34 15.13 5.47
N PHE A 224 17.53 14.15 5.90
CA PHE A 224 17.95 12.76 5.99
C PHE A 224 18.34 12.19 4.62
N ILE A 225 17.49 12.39 3.61
CA ILE A 225 17.76 11.85 2.26
C ILE A 225 18.94 12.60 1.60
N ASP A 226 19.06 13.91 1.79
CA ASP A 226 20.20 14.67 1.27
C ASP A 226 21.54 14.16 1.84
N LYS A 227 21.61 13.87 3.14
CA LYS A 227 22.81 13.24 3.76
C LYS A 227 23.16 11.91 3.10
N ILE A 228 22.15 11.10 2.75
CA ILE A 228 22.37 9.83 2.06
C ILE A 228 22.87 10.05 0.64
N ILE A 229 22.21 10.90 -0.13
CA ILE A 229 22.61 11.23 -1.52
C ILE A 229 24.06 11.75 -1.53
N ASP A 230 24.37 12.71 -0.67
CA ASP A 230 25.72 13.29 -0.59
C ASP A 230 26.77 12.26 -0.17
N GLY A 231 26.39 11.32 0.71
CA GLY A 231 27.24 10.19 1.09
C GLY A 231 27.57 9.28 -0.10
N HIS A 232 26.56 8.95 -0.91
CA HIS A 232 26.74 8.12 -2.12
C HIS A 232 27.54 8.85 -3.20
N MET A 233 27.30 10.15 -3.41
CA MET A 233 28.07 10.96 -4.37
C MET A 233 29.57 11.04 -4.02
N LYS A 234 29.92 10.97 -2.73
CA LYS A 234 31.32 10.96 -2.27
C LYS A 234 31.99 9.59 -2.39
N ARG A 235 31.21 8.49 -2.46
CA ARG A 235 31.75 7.15 -2.69
C ARG A 235 32.13 7.00 -4.15
N SER A 236 33.42 6.90 -4.45
CA SER A 236 33.90 6.54 -5.80
C SER A 236 33.56 5.06 -6.05
N LYS A 237 32.46 4.76 -6.71
CA LYS A 237 32.05 3.39 -7.02
C LYS A 237 32.37 3.02 -8.46
N ASN A 238 32.87 1.78 -8.65
CA ASN A 238 32.94 1.14 -9.96
C ASN A 238 31.49 0.77 -10.42
N PRO A 239 31.12 1.00 -11.68
CA PRO A 239 29.79 0.63 -12.20
C PRO A 239 29.45 -0.86 -12.09
N ASN A 240 30.43 -1.72 -11.82
CA ASN A 240 30.28 -3.17 -11.67
C ASN A 240 30.31 -3.62 -10.21
N ASP A 241 30.11 -2.73 -9.26
CA ASP A 241 30.10 -3.08 -7.84
C ASP A 241 28.83 -3.88 -7.52
N ILE A 242 29.01 -5.08 -6.99
CA ILE A 242 27.91 -6.01 -6.62
C ILE A 242 27.02 -5.39 -5.52
N ASP A 243 27.55 -4.41 -4.79
CA ASP A 243 26.91 -3.72 -3.67
C ASP A 243 26.18 -2.42 -4.07
N ALA A 244 25.98 -2.16 -5.37
CA ALA A 244 25.22 -0.98 -5.80
C ALA A 244 23.75 -1.06 -5.34
N ASP A 245 23.29 -0.02 -4.65
CA ASP A 245 21.92 0.09 -4.16
C ASP A 245 21.02 0.95 -5.09
N MET A 246 19.76 1.16 -4.66
CA MET A 246 18.79 1.93 -5.45
C MET A 246 19.22 3.40 -5.62
N VAL A 247 19.87 3.99 -4.61
CA VAL A 247 20.33 5.39 -4.68
C VAL A 247 21.45 5.51 -5.70
N ASP A 248 22.42 4.59 -5.70
CA ASP A 248 23.51 4.59 -6.68
C ASP A 248 22.99 4.58 -8.13
N ASP A 249 21.95 3.80 -8.39
CA ASP A 249 21.35 3.75 -9.73
C ASP A 249 20.66 5.04 -10.12
N MET A 250 19.90 5.63 -9.19
CA MET A 250 19.23 6.89 -9.47
C MET A 250 20.21 8.03 -9.70
N LEU A 251 21.36 8.00 -8.98
CA LEU A 251 22.43 8.97 -9.17
C LEU A 251 23.05 8.94 -10.58
N ALA A 252 23.03 7.78 -11.24
CA ALA A 252 23.49 7.69 -12.64
C ALA A 252 22.67 8.56 -13.62
N PHE A 253 21.46 8.98 -13.23
CA PHE A 253 20.57 9.86 -14.02
C PHE A 253 20.63 11.34 -13.58
N LEU A 254 21.40 11.68 -12.55
CA LEU A 254 21.62 13.08 -12.18
C LEU A 254 22.56 13.74 -13.19
N PRO A 255 22.22 14.94 -13.71
CA PRO A 255 23.11 15.69 -14.62
C PRO A 255 24.47 16.04 -14.00
N GLU A 256 24.50 16.20 -12.66
CA GLU A 256 25.68 16.58 -11.89
C GLU A 256 26.66 15.42 -11.67
N ALA A 257 26.18 14.17 -11.74
CA ALA A 257 27.00 12.98 -11.51
C ALA A 257 27.75 12.51 -12.77
N LYS A 258 27.48 13.08 -13.94
CA LYS A 258 28.21 12.71 -15.17
C LYS A 258 29.55 13.43 -15.24
N PRO A 259 30.70 12.71 -15.26
CA PRO A 259 31.95 13.34 -15.69
C PRO A 259 31.73 13.87 -17.11
N LYS A 260 32.22 15.10 -17.37
CA LYS A 260 32.26 15.69 -18.72
C LYS A 260 33.08 14.80 -19.64
N LYS A 261 32.50 13.71 -20.15
CA LYS A 261 33.13 12.85 -21.17
C LYS A 261 32.60 13.24 -22.55
N ALA A 262 33.56 13.25 -23.48
CA ALA A 262 33.38 13.56 -24.88
C ALA A 262 32.27 12.75 -25.53
N ALA A 263 31.57 13.41 -26.47
CA ALA A 263 30.64 12.77 -27.41
C ALA A 263 31.34 11.60 -28.11
N GLY A 264 30.85 10.37 -27.91
CA GLY A 264 31.33 9.25 -28.71
C GLY A 264 31.25 7.84 -28.16
N ASP A 265 30.65 7.61 -27.00
CA ASP A 265 30.56 6.23 -26.49
C ASP A 265 29.09 5.83 -26.27
N GLY A 266 28.68 4.68 -26.85
CA GLY A 266 27.31 4.16 -26.91
C GLY A 266 26.74 3.81 -25.55
N GLY A 267 26.46 4.83 -24.75
CA GLY A 267 25.68 4.71 -23.52
C GLY A 267 24.20 4.42 -23.82
N ASP A 268 23.61 3.61 -22.98
CA ASP A 268 22.19 3.21 -23.02
C ASP A 268 21.30 4.42 -23.36
N GLU A 269 20.55 4.33 -24.45
CA GLU A 269 19.70 5.41 -25.02
C GLU A 269 18.76 6.01 -23.96
N LEU A 270 18.36 5.20 -22.96
CA LEU A 270 17.52 5.58 -21.82
C LEU A 270 18.26 6.55 -20.89
N GLN A 271 19.58 6.37 -20.65
CA GLN A 271 20.39 7.26 -19.81
C GLN A 271 20.62 8.64 -20.42
N ASN A 272 20.48 8.76 -21.74
CA ASN A 272 20.63 10.04 -22.42
C ASN A 272 19.33 10.85 -22.47
N THR A 273 18.18 10.19 -22.34
CA THR A 273 16.84 10.80 -22.46
C THR A 273 16.23 11.16 -21.12
N LEU A 274 16.51 10.38 -20.05
CA LEU A 274 15.98 10.57 -18.71
C LEU A 274 16.94 11.39 -17.84
N ARG A 275 16.40 12.48 -17.28
CA ARG A 275 17.11 13.30 -16.28
C ARG A 275 16.29 13.32 -15.00
N LEU A 276 16.89 12.85 -13.90
CA LEU A 276 16.34 12.99 -12.56
C LEU A 276 16.87 14.26 -11.90
N THR A 277 16.02 14.90 -11.10
CA THR A 277 16.44 15.91 -10.13
C THR A 277 16.59 15.26 -8.75
N ARG A 278 17.29 15.91 -7.82
CA ARG A 278 17.36 15.45 -6.42
C ARG A 278 15.95 15.28 -5.83
N ASP A 279 15.01 16.18 -6.12
CA ASP A 279 13.62 16.08 -5.65
C ASP A 279 12.90 14.85 -6.22
N ASN A 280 13.17 14.47 -7.47
CA ASN A 280 12.65 13.22 -8.03
C ASN A 280 13.19 12.00 -7.28
N ILE A 281 14.49 11.99 -6.96
CA ILE A 281 15.13 10.90 -6.21
C ILE A 281 14.51 10.81 -4.81
N LYS A 282 14.36 11.94 -4.10
CA LYS A 282 13.70 12.00 -2.79
C LYS A 282 12.28 11.44 -2.85
N ALA A 283 11.50 11.83 -3.85
CA ALA A 283 10.13 11.33 -4.03
C ALA A 283 10.09 9.82 -4.29
N ILE A 284 11.00 9.28 -5.11
CA ILE A 284 11.09 7.84 -5.38
C ILE A 284 11.48 7.07 -4.12
N ILE A 285 12.45 7.56 -3.36
CA ILE A 285 12.85 6.95 -2.09
C ILE A 285 11.65 6.91 -1.13
N MET A 286 10.92 8.02 -1.00
CA MET A 286 9.71 8.06 -0.19
C MET A 286 8.69 7.00 -0.63
N ASP A 287 8.39 6.92 -1.93
CA ASP A 287 7.43 5.95 -2.46
C ASP A 287 7.83 4.51 -2.12
N VAL A 288 9.13 4.18 -2.23
CA VAL A 288 9.66 2.85 -1.88
C VAL A 288 9.53 2.57 -0.38
N MET A 289 9.88 3.55 0.45
CA MET A 289 9.88 3.40 1.90
C MET A 289 8.45 3.24 2.46
N PHE A 290 7.51 4.05 1.97
CA PHE A 290 6.10 3.91 2.34
C PHE A 290 5.47 2.63 1.78
N GLY A 291 5.72 2.36 0.48
CA GLY A 291 5.12 1.21 -0.19
C GLY A 291 5.66 -0.14 0.30
N GLY A 292 6.95 -0.22 0.66
CA GLY A 292 7.62 -1.48 0.97
C GLY A 292 7.55 -1.92 2.44
N THR A 293 7.27 -1.01 3.37
CA THR A 293 7.40 -1.30 4.80
C THR A 293 6.12 -1.89 5.40
N GLU A 294 5.07 -1.09 5.48
CA GLU A 294 3.85 -1.48 6.20
C GLU A 294 2.96 -2.45 5.42
N THR A 295 2.97 -2.38 4.08
CA THR A 295 2.07 -3.20 3.25
C THR A 295 2.41 -4.68 3.33
N VAL A 296 3.69 -5.03 3.20
CA VAL A 296 4.15 -6.42 3.30
C VAL A 296 3.98 -6.93 4.73
N ALA A 297 4.33 -6.12 5.74
CA ALA A 297 4.13 -6.49 7.14
C ALA A 297 2.67 -6.79 7.45
N THR A 298 1.76 -5.92 7.02
CA THR A 298 0.31 -6.09 7.17
C THR A 298 -0.18 -7.38 6.51
N ALA A 299 0.26 -7.65 5.27
CA ALA A 299 -0.15 -8.86 4.53
C ALA A 299 0.33 -10.14 5.23
N VAL A 300 1.59 -10.18 5.70
CA VAL A 300 2.15 -11.35 6.40
C VAL A 300 1.46 -11.57 7.74
N GLU A 301 1.24 -10.49 8.51
CA GLU A 301 0.54 -10.56 9.81
C GLU A 301 -0.90 -11.07 9.64
N TRP A 302 -1.63 -10.60 8.61
CA TRP A 302 -2.96 -11.09 8.29
C TRP A 302 -2.97 -12.55 7.82
N ALA A 303 -2.01 -12.98 6.99
CA ALA A 303 -1.89 -14.36 6.55
C ALA A 303 -1.70 -15.30 7.76
N MET A 304 -0.81 -14.93 8.68
CA MET A 304 -0.58 -15.71 9.90
C MET A 304 -1.81 -15.71 10.81
N ALA A 305 -2.49 -14.56 10.96
CA ALA A 305 -3.70 -14.45 11.78
C ALA A 305 -4.86 -15.30 11.22
N GLU A 306 -5.07 -15.27 9.90
CA GLU A 306 -6.09 -16.12 9.27
C GLU A 306 -5.79 -17.60 9.42
N MET A 307 -4.52 -18.01 9.31
CA MET A 307 -4.13 -19.39 9.56
C MET A 307 -4.26 -19.80 11.03
N MET A 308 -4.07 -18.87 11.98
CA MET A 308 -4.35 -19.12 13.40
C MET A 308 -5.85 -19.22 13.67
N HIS A 309 -6.66 -18.44 12.95
CA HIS A 309 -8.11 -18.49 13.03
C HIS A 309 -8.70 -19.73 12.33
N ASN A 310 -8.01 -20.28 11.31
CA ASN A 310 -8.39 -21.45 10.52
C ASN A 310 -7.30 -22.52 10.60
N PRO A 311 -7.17 -23.26 11.70
CA PRO A 311 -6.06 -24.18 11.96
C PRO A 311 -5.97 -25.34 10.94
N ASP A 312 -7.07 -25.76 10.32
CA ASP A 312 -7.08 -26.79 9.28
C ASP A 312 -6.33 -26.33 8.03
N ASP A 313 -6.46 -25.07 7.63
CA ASP A 313 -5.71 -24.50 6.50
C ASP A 313 -4.22 -24.38 6.84
N LEU A 314 -3.86 -24.03 8.08
CA LEU A 314 -2.47 -24.04 8.54
C LEU A 314 -1.87 -25.46 8.45
N LEU A 315 -2.58 -26.46 8.94
CA LEU A 315 -2.15 -27.87 8.87
C LEU A 315 -1.99 -28.34 7.42
N ARG A 316 -2.93 -27.94 6.55
CA ARG A 316 -2.85 -28.25 5.12
C ARG A 316 -1.59 -27.62 4.48
N LEU A 317 -1.32 -26.34 4.76
CA LEU A 317 -0.12 -25.65 4.28
C LEU A 317 1.15 -26.31 4.81
N GLN A 318 1.20 -26.63 6.10
CA GLN A 318 2.33 -27.31 6.71
C GLN A 318 2.59 -28.69 6.09
N LYS A 319 1.53 -29.43 5.76
CA LYS A 319 1.62 -30.73 5.07
C LYS A 319 2.16 -30.58 3.64
N GLU A 320 1.66 -29.59 2.90
CA GLU A 320 2.18 -29.31 1.54
C GLU A 320 3.67 -29.02 1.59
N ILE A 321 4.10 -28.11 2.46
CA ILE A 321 5.51 -27.71 2.55
C ILE A 321 6.38 -28.91 3.01
N THR A 322 5.94 -29.65 4.04
CA THR A 322 6.70 -30.80 4.53
C THR A 322 6.87 -31.87 3.45
N ASN A 323 5.85 -32.12 2.63
CA ASN A 323 5.94 -33.09 1.53
C ASN A 323 6.92 -32.64 0.44
N MET A 324 7.08 -31.35 0.20
CA MET A 324 7.92 -30.80 -0.85
C MET A 324 9.36 -30.52 -0.42
N VAL A 325 9.56 -30.11 0.82
CA VAL A 325 10.85 -29.60 1.34
C VAL A 325 11.49 -30.57 2.32
N GLY A 326 10.70 -31.38 3.03
CA GLY A 326 11.15 -32.19 4.15
C GLY A 326 11.19 -31.41 5.46
N LEU A 327 11.80 -31.99 6.50
CA LEU A 327 11.95 -31.38 7.84
C LEU A 327 13.42 -31.07 8.18
N ASP A 328 14.36 -31.33 7.28
CA ASP A 328 15.79 -31.16 7.52
C ASP A 328 16.27 -29.71 7.30
N ARG A 329 15.52 -28.94 6.52
CA ARG A 329 15.81 -27.54 6.20
C ARG A 329 14.54 -26.68 6.17
N ASN A 330 14.71 -25.37 6.24
CA ASN A 330 13.58 -24.46 6.00
C ASN A 330 13.38 -24.21 4.49
N VAL A 331 12.25 -23.58 4.16
CA VAL A 331 11.88 -23.20 2.78
C VAL A 331 12.88 -22.21 2.20
N ASP A 332 13.26 -22.43 0.96
CA ASP A 332 14.08 -21.53 0.13
C ASP A 332 13.20 -20.95 -1.01
N ASP A 333 13.70 -19.88 -1.65
CA ASP A 333 13.03 -19.23 -2.79
C ASP A 333 12.79 -20.18 -3.97
N SER A 334 13.67 -21.16 -4.21
CA SER A 334 13.52 -22.18 -5.25
C SER A 334 12.31 -23.12 -5.02
N ASP A 335 11.80 -23.21 -3.80
CA ASP A 335 10.68 -24.06 -3.44
C ASP A 335 9.32 -23.40 -3.70
N LEU A 336 9.24 -22.05 -3.64
CA LEU A 336 7.99 -21.29 -3.69
C LEU A 336 7.11 -21.61 -4.89
N ASN A 337 7.71 -21.89 -6.04
CA ASN A 337 6.96 -22.25 -7.25
C ASN A 337 6.30 -23.63 -7.19
N LYS A 338 6.69 -24.47 -6.22
CA LYS A 338 6.18 -25.84 -6.02
C LYS A 338 5.10 -25.92 -4.95
N LEU A 339 4.66 -24.77 -4.39
CA LEU A 339 3.73 -24.67 -3.28
C LEU A 339 2.41 -24.00 -3.73
N PRO A 340 1.54 -24.71 -4.46
CA PRO A 340 0.30 -24.15 -4.99
C PRO A 340 -0.68 -23.70 -3.89
N PHE A 341 -0.78 -24.43 -2.76
CA PHE A 341 -1.68 -24.05 -1.68
C PHE A 341 -1.18 -22.79 -0.94
N LEU A 342 0.13 -22.62 -0.79
CA LEU A 342 0.71 -21.35 -0.30
C LEU A 342 0.25 -20.17 -1.14
N LYS A 343 0.27 -20.29 -2.48
CA LYS A 343 -0.19 -19.24 -3.39
C LYS A 343 -1.68 -18.95 -3.23
N CYS A 344 -2.47 -19.99 -2.93
CA CYS A 344 -3.89 -19.83 -2.63
C CYS A 344 -4.10 -19.08 -1.29
N VAL A 345 -3.33 -19.40 -0.24
CA VAL A 345 -3.34 -18.69 1.05
C VAL A 345 -3.03 -17.21 0.84
N VAL A 346 -1.98 -16.89 0.07
CA VAL A 346 -1.59 -15.51 -0.24
C VAL A 346 -2.70 -14.76 -0.98
N LYS A 347 -3.31 -15.38 -2.01
CA LYS A 347 -4.42 -14.77 -2.75
C LYS A 347 -5.62 -14.50 -1.83
N GLU A 348 -6.01 -15.46 -1.02
CA GLU A 348 -7.17 -15.33 -0.13
C GLU A 348 -6.93 -14.28 0.96
N THR A 349 -5.72 -14.22 1.50
CA THR A 349 -5.34 -13.15 2.44
C THR A 349 -5.48 -11.78 1.80
N LEU A 350 -4.93 -11.59 0.59
CA LEU A 350 -5.01 -10.30 -0.10
C LEU A 350 -6.42 -9.95 -0.59
N ARG A 351 -7.29 -10.93 -0.78
CA ARG A 351 -8.71 -10.71 -1.09
C ARG A 351 -9.45 -10.17 0.14
N LEU A 352 -9.31 -10.82 1.29
CA LEU A 352 -10.01 -10.45 2.52
C LEU A 352 -9.36 -9.25 3.21
N HIS A 353 -8.05 -9.19 3.23
CA HIS A 353 -7.28 -8.19 3.94
C HIS A 353 -6.31 -7.47 3.00
N PRO A 354 -6.82 -6.74 1.99
CA PRO A 354 -5.93 -5.93 1.15
C PRO A 354 -5.23 -4.90 2.03
N PRO A 355 -3.88 -4.86 2.06
CA PRO A 355 -3.16 -3.88 2.88
C PRO A 355 -3.55 -2.45 2.57
N PHE A 356 -3.91 -2.18 1.32
CA PHE A 356 -4.43 -0.91 0.82
C PHE A 356 -5.92 -1.07 0.47
N PRO A 357 -6.84 -0.84 1.42
CA PRO A 357 -8.25 -1.15 1.22
C PRO A 357 -8.97 -0.17 0.30
N LEU A 358 -8.44 1.06 0.13
CA LEU A 358 -8.96 2.11 -0.72
C LEU A 358 -7.88 2.61 -1.68
N LEU A 359 -8.04 2.41 -3.00
CA LEU A 359 -7.17 3.03 -3.98
C LEU A 359 -7.67 4.46 -4.25
N HIS A 360 -6.74 5.43 -4.29
CA HIS A 360 -7.05 6.83 -4.47
C HIS A 360 -6.62 7.33 -5.83
N ASN A 361 -7.58 7.87 -6.58
CA ASN A 361 -7.38 8.50 -7.88
C ASN A 361 -7.99 9.92 -7.84
N GLU A 362 -7.68 10.74 -8.84
CA GLU A 362 -8.29 12.05 -9.06
C GLU A 362 -8.62 12.22 -10.51
N THR A 363 -9.78 12.84 -10.81
CA THR A 363 -10.19 13.10 -12.20
C THR A 363 -9.44 14.29 -12.78
N ALA A 364 -8.81 14.10 -13.93
CA ALA A 364 -8.12 15.15 -14.69
C ALA A 364 -9.08 16.07 -15.46
N GLU A 365 -10.27 15.57 -15.78
CA GLU A 365 -11.31 16.25 -16.59
C GLU A 365 -12.70 15.81 -16.13
N ASP A 366 -13.74 16.51 -16.62
CA ASP A 366 -15.12 16.08 -16.40
C ASP A 366 -15.37 14.80 -17.20
N CYS A 367 -15.94 13.79 -16.55
CA CYS A 367 -16.22 12.50 -17.17
C CYS A 367 -17.58 11.93 -16.75
N VAL A 368 -17.98 10.84 -17.37
CA VAL A 368 -19.25 10.14 -17.06
C VAL A 368 -18.92 8.69 -16.73
N VAL A 369 -19.36 8.23 -15.56
CA VAL A 369 -19.19 6.85 -15.08
C VAL A 369 -20.57 6.28 -14.74
N GLY A 370 -20.92 5.15 -15.30
CA GLY A 370 -22.21 4.50 -15.08
C GLY A 370 -23.41 5.39 -15.42
N GLY A 371 -23.28 6.33 -16.35
CA GLY A 371 -24.29 7.32 -16.70
C GLY A 371 -24.38 8.51 -15.75
N TYR A 372 -23.50 8.62 -14.77
CA TYR A 372 -23.44 9.73 -13.82
C TYR A 372 -22.27 10.67 -14.14
N SER A 373 -22.47 11.97 -13.92
CA SER A 373 -21.42 12.99 -14.10
C SER A 373 -20.43 12.94 -12.93
N VAL A 374 -19.15 12.90 -13.26
CA VAL A 374 -18.02 12.99 -12.31
C VAL A 374 -17.21 14.23 -12.66
N PRO A 375 -17.27 15.30 -11.86
CA PRO A 375 -16.58 16.54 -12.13
C PRO A 375 -15.05 16.40 -12.08
N ARG A 376 -14.33 17.21 -12.84
CA ARG A 376 -12.88 17.38 -12.73
C ARG A 376 -12.45 17.68 -11.31
N GLY A 377 -11.31 17.13 -10.89
CA GLY A 377 -10.77 17.30 -9.54
C GLY A 377 -11.55 16.52 -8.46
N SER A 378 -12.45 15.60 -8.87
CA SER A 378 -13.09 14.68 -7.92
C SER A 378 -12.08 13.68 -7.41
N ARG A 379 -12.03 13.46 -6.09
CA ARG A 379 -11.31 12.33 -5.49
C ARG A 379 -12.11 11.06 -5.69
N VAL A 380 -11.49 10.04 -6.27
CA VAL A 380 -12.11 8.75 -6.53
C VAL A 380 -11.47 7.70 -5.65
N MET A 381 -12.27 7.08 -4.79
CA MET A 381 -11.86 6.04 -3.84
C MET A 381 -12.40 4.70 -4.33
N ILE A 382 -11.52 3.81 -4.79
CA ILE A 382 -11.89 2.48 -5.24
C ILE A 382 -11.75 1.53 -4.07
N ASN A 383 -12.87 0.99 -3.60
CA ASN A 383 -12.94 0.16 -2.41
C ASN A 383 -12.65 -1.31 -2.71
N VAL A 384 -11.36 -1.66 -2.77
CA VAL A 384 -10.90 -3.05 -3.00
C VAL A 384 -11.35 -4.00 -1.90
N PHE A 385 -11.48 -3.51 -0.67
CA PHE A 385 -12.03 -4.30 0.45
C PHE A 385 -13.48 -4.72 0.19
N ALA A 386 -14.31 -3.82 -0.34
CA ALA A 386 -15.68 -4.11 -0.69
C ALA A 386 -15.78 -5.09 -1.86
N MET A 387 -14.96 -4.89 -2.91
CA MET A 387 -14.93 -5.77 -4.08
C MET A 387 -14.46 -7.18 -3.73
N GLY A 388 -13.48 -7.31 -2.84
CA GLY A 388 -13.03 -8.62 -2.31
C GLY A 388 -14.12 -9.36 -1.51
N ARG A 389 -15.18 -8.66 -1.08
CA ARG A 389 -16.34 -9.19 -0.32
C ARG A 389 -17.66 -9.14 -1.07
N ASP A 390 -17.62 -8.87 -2.37
CA ASP A 390 -18.84 -8.88 -3.18
C ASP A 390 -19.38 -10.31 -3.34
N ALA A 391 -20.56 -10.58 -2.77
CA ALA A 391 -21.23 -11.88 -2.83
C ALA A 391 -21.60 -12.31 -4.26
N LYS A 392 -21.67 -11.37 -5.22
CA LYS A 392 -21.89 -11.68 -6.64
C LYS A 392 -20.63 -12.28 -7.28
N ALA A 393 -19.46 -11.83 -6.86
CA ALA A 393 -18.16 -12.28 -7.37
C ALA A 393 -17.60 -13.47 -6.59
N TRP A 394 -17.89 -13.55 -5.28
CA TRP A 394 -17.25 -14.50 -4.38
C TRP A 394 -18.25 -15.32 -3.58
N LYS A 395 -18.28 -16.62 -3.79
CA LYS A 395 -19.10 -17.54 -3.00
C LYS A 395 -18.55 -17.64 -1.56
N GLY A 396 -19.39 -17.34 -0.55
CA GLY A 396 -18.94 -17.23 0.84
C GLY A 396 -17.91 -16.10 0.98
N ALA A 397 -18.29 -14.90 0.58
CA ALA A 397 -17.40 -13.75 0.38
C ALA A 397 -16.62 -13.34 1.64
N ASP A 398 -17.22 -13.49 2.83
CA ASP A 398 -16.59 -13.11 4.11
C ASP A 398 -15.81 -14.26 4.78
N THR A 399 -15.79 -15.46 4.15
CA THR A 399 -15.10 -16.63 4.71
C THR A 399 -13.71 -16.76 4.11
N PHE A 400 -12.68 -16.95 4.95
CA PHE A 400 -11.34 -17.31 4.52
C PHE A 400 -11.36 -18.74 3.98
N ARG A 401 -11.10 -18.91 2.70
CA ARG A 401 -11.12 -20.20 2.00
C ARG A 401 -10.09 -20.22 0.87
N PRO A 402 -8.82 -20.49 1.18
CA PRO A 402 -7.76 -20.56 0.16
C PRO A 402 -8.05 -21.52 -0.99
N SER A 403 -8.76 -22.62 -0.72
CA SER A 403 -9.13 -23.63 -1.72
C SER A 403 -9.96 -23.08 -2.89
N ARG A 404 -10.57 -21.88 -2.75
CA ARG A 404 -11.28 -21.23 -3.88
C ARG A 404 -10.36 -20.94 -5.08
N PHE A 405 -9.08 -20.74 -4.83
CA PHE A 405 -8.07 -20.49 -5.87
C PHE A 405 -7.35 -21.77 -6.31
N MET A 406 -7.60 -22.91 -5.65
CA MET A 406 -6.87 -24.15 -5.93
C MET A 406 -7.37 -24.79 -7.23
N PRO A 407 -6.48 -25.12 -8.20
CA PRO A 407 -6.86 -25.82 -9.42
C PRO A 407 -7.55 -27.15 -9.12
N GLY A 408 -8.71 -27.37 -9.74
CA GLY A 408 -9.51 -28.60 -9.57
C GLY A 408 -10.40 -28.63 -8.32
N GLU A 409 -10.28 -27.68 -7.39
CA GLU A 409 -11.11 -27.62 -6.18
C GLU A 409 -11.99 -26.36 -6.13
N GLY A 410 -11.50 -25.24 -6.64
CA GLY A 410 -12.11 -23.93 -6.45
C GLY A 410 -12.69 -23.29 -7.70
N GLU A 411 -13.54 -22.29 -7.48
CA GLU A 411 -14.21 -21.53 -8.53
C GLU A 411 -13.40 -20.38 -9.12
N ALA A 412 -12.31 -19.97 -8.45
CA ALA A 412 -11.50 -18.78 -8.81
C ALA A 412 -10.07 -19.12 -9.32
N THR A 413 -9.91 -20.27 -9.97
CA THR A 413 -8.59 -20.79 -10.35
C THR A 413 -7.84 -19.95 -11.38
N GLY A 414 -8.56 -19.19 -12.23
CA GLY A 414 -7.96 -18.30 -13.25
C GLY A 414 -7.64 -16.89 -12.76
N VAL A 415 -7.94 -16.55 -11.50
CA VAL A 415 -7.70 -15.21 -10.96
C VAL A 415 -6.21 -15.03 -10.63
N ASP A 416 -5.61 -13.97 -11.16
CA ASP A 416 -4.22 -13.61 -10.94
C ASP A 416 -4.08 -12.19 -10.34
N PHE A 417 -2.84 -11.75 -10.14
CA PHE A 417 -2.51 -10.44 -9.57
C PHE A 417 -2.37 -9.33 -10.62
N MET A 418 -2.56 -9.62 -11.91
CA MET A 418 -2.25 -8.69 -13.01
C MET A 418 -3.31 -7.59 -13.21
N GLY A 419 -4.37 -7.58 -12.39
CA GLY A 419 -5.41 -6.55 -12.42
C GLY A 419 -6.44 -6.72 -13.54
N GLY A 420 -6.53 -7.91 -14.14
CA GLY A 420 -7.56 -8.26 -15.13
C GLY A 420 -8.90 -8.65 -14.51
N CYS A 421 -8.90 -9.09 -13.26
CA CYS A 421 -10.10 -9.41 -12.50
C CYS A 421 -10.45 -8.26 -11.56
N PHE A 422 -11.44 -7.45 -11.90
CA PHE A 422 -11.83 -6.27 -11.09
C PHE A 422 -12.47 -6.60 -9.76
N ALA A 423 -12.84 -7.84 -9.50
CA ALA A 423 -13.22 -8.30 -8.17
C ALA A 423 -11.99 -8.56 -7.26
N PHE A 424 -10.77 -8.60 -7.83
CA PHE A 424 -9.53 -8.91 -7.12
C PHE A 424 -8.40 -7.98 -7.58
N LEU A 425 -8.22 -6.86 -6.89
CA LEU A 425 -7.26 -5.80 -7.24
C LEU A 425 -6.29 -5.47 -6.09
N PRO A 426 -5.61 -6.44 -5.46
CA PRO A 426 -4.73 -6.14 -4.33
C PRO A 426 -3.54 -5.26 -4.69
N PHE A 427 -3.15 -5.22 -5.97
CA PHE A 427 -2.07 -4.39 -6.50
C PHE A 427 -2.54 -3.31 -7.48
N GLY A 428 -3.86 -3.06 -7.55
CA GLY A 428 -4.46 -2.15 -8.51
C GLY A 428 -4.50 -2.70 -9.94
N SER A 429 -4.72 -1.82 -10.91
CA SER A 429 -4.81 -2.16 -12.34
C SER A 429 -4.29 -1.02 -13.22
N GLY A 430 -3.96 -1.35 -14.49
CA GLY A 430 -3.57 -0.39 -15.51
C GLY A 430 -2.23 0.30 -15.22
N ARG A 431 -2.11 1.56 -15.68
CA ARG A 431 -0.89 2.38 -15.53
C ARG A 431 -0.52 2.71 -14.09
N ARG A 432 -1.44 2.44 -13.13
CA ARG A 432 -1.30 2.70 -11.70
C ARG A 432 -1.13 1.44 -10.87
N SER A 433 -0.95 0.28 -11.51
CA SER A 433 -0.63 -0.95 -10.79
C SER A 433 0.64 -0.78 -9.95
N CYS A 434 0.70 -1.54 -8.85
CA CYS A 434 1.79 -1.47 -7.89
C CYS A 434 3.14 -1.84 -8.55
N PRO A 435 4.15 -0.96 -8.50
CA PRO A 435 5.47 -1.26 -9.07
C PRO A 435 6.23 -2.29 -8.23
N GLY A 436 5.91 -2.43 -6.93
CA GLY A 436 6.54 -3.38 -6.01
C GLY A 436 5.89 -4.76 -5.96
N MET A 437 4.91 -5.07 -6.83
CA MET A 437 4.13 -6.32 -6.78
C MET A 437 5.01 -7.57 -6.74
N ALA A 438 6.01 -7.67 -7.60
CA ALA A 438 6.87 -8.86 -7.66
C ALA A 438 7.67 -9.08 -6.38
N LEU A 439 8.25 -8.03 -5.81
CA LEU A 439 8.99 -8.08 -4.55
C LEU A 439 8.06 -8.33 -3.36
N GLY A 440 6.91 -7.67 -3.34
CA GLY A 440 5.90 -7.84 -2.29
C GLY A 440 5.36 -9.26 -2.22
N LEU A 441 5.02 -9.86 -3.36
CA LEU A 441 4.55 -11.25 -3.43
C LEU A 441 5.64 -12.23 -3.00
N TYR A 442 6.87 -12.06 -3.50
CA TYR A 442 7.99 -12.89 -3.09
C TYR A 442 8.23 -12.83 -1.57
N SER A 443 8.25 -11.62 -1.01
CA SER A 443 8.45 -11.43 0.43
C SER A 443 7.33 -12.10 1.24
N LEU A 444 6.08 -11.89 0.84
CA LEU A 444 4.91 -12.47 1.50
C LEU A 444 4.94 -14.01 1.43
N GLU A 445 5.17 -14.58 0.24
CA GLU A 445 5.23 -16.03 0.06
C GLU A 445 6.37 -16.65 0.89
N LEU A 446 7.59 -16.08 0.83
CA LEU A 446 8.75 -16.63 1.52
C LEU A 446 8.58 -16.56 3.04
N ILE A 447 8.19 -15.42 3.58
CA ILE A 447 8.06 -15.23 5.03
C ILE A 447 6.96 -16.14 5.59
N VAL A 448 5.79 -16.17 4.95
CA VAL A 448 4.67 -17.03 5.37
C VAL A 448 5.07 -18.50 5.31
N ALA A 449 5.72 -18.94 4.21
CA ALA A 449 6.19 -20.32 4.07
C ALA A 449 7.18 -20.71 5.17
N GLN A 450 8.17 -19.86 5.44
CA GLN A 450 9.19 -20.13 6.47
C GLN A 450 8.61 -20.17 7.88
N LEU A 451 7.67 -19.27 8.20
CA LEU A 451 6.99 -19.25 9.50
C LEU A 451 6.07 -20.46 9.67
N ALA A 452 5.27 -20.79 8.66
CA ALA A 452 4.37 -21.94 8.69
C ALA A 452 5.13 -23.27 8.77
N HIS A 453 6.25 -23.38 8.07
CA HIS A 453 7.07 -24.60 8.05
C HIS A 453 7.91 -24.76 9.31
N GLY A 454 8.53 -23.67 9.76
CA GLY A 454 9.50 -23.69 10.86
C GLY A 454 8.89 -24.00 12.23
N PHE A 455 7.61 -23.66 12.42
CA PHE A 455 7.01 -23.69 13.77
C PHE A 455 5.61 -24.29 13.76
N SER A 456 5.27 -24.97 14.88
CA SER A 456 3.90 -25.14 15.32
C SER A 456 3.52 -23.92 16.15
N TRP A 457 2.29 -23.45 15.96
CA TRP A 457 1.81 -22.20 16.54
C TRP A 457 0.61 -22.46 17.44
N VAL A 458 0.58 -21.82 18.60
CA VAL A 458 -0.60 -21.77 19.47
C VAL A 458 -0.86 -20.32 19.90
N LEU A 459 -2.10 -20.00 20.19
CA LEU A 459 -2.46 -18.70 20.76
C LEU A 459 -2.09 -18.68 22.25
N PRO A 460 -1.69 -17.52 22.80
CA PRO A 460 -1.32 -17.41 24.21
C PRO A 460 -2.51 -17.63 25.12
N ASP A 461 -2.25 -17.96 26.38
CA ASP A 461 -3.21 -18.02 27.50
C ASP A 461 -4.43 -18.93 27.23
N GLY A 462 -4.28 -19.96 26.40
CA GLY A 462 -5.38 -20.87 26.05
C GLY A 462 -6.48 -20.25 25.20
N MET A 463 -6.24 -19.10 24.57
CA MET A 463 -7.14 -18.43 23.64
C MET A 463 -7.53 -19.39 22.51
N LYS A 464 -8.82 -19.46 22.19
CA LYS A 464 -9.31 -20.25 21.05
C LYS A 464 -9.16 -19.48 19.73
N PRO A 465 -9.03 -20.17 18.60
CA PRO A 465 -9.02 -19.54 17.28
C PRO A 465 -10.18 -18.56 17.05
N SER A 466 -11.39 -18.90 17.53
CA SER A 466 -12.59 -18.05 17.44
C SER A 466 -12.52 -16.74 18.22
N ASP A 467 -11.66 -16.67 19.24
CA ASP A 467 -11.56 -15.52 20.15
C ASP A 467 -10.49 -14.52 19.66
N LEU A 468 -9.77 -14.87 18.58
CA LEU A 468 -8.77 -13.99 17.99
C LEU A 468 -9.44 -12.75 17.41
N ASP A 469 -9.04 -11.57 17.89
CA ASP A 469 -9.53 -10.30 17.37
C ASP A 469 -9.13 -10.12 15.89
N MET A 470 -10.12 -10.12 14.99
CA MET A 470 -9.92 -9.95 13.54
C MET A 470 -10.30 -8.54 13.06
N ALA A 471 -10.32 -7.55 13.97
CA ALA A 471 -10.53 -6.15 13.62
C ALA A 471 -9.27 -5.53 13.00
N ASP A 472 -9.50 -4.55 12.11
CA ASP A 472 -8.45 -3.71 11.52
C ASP A 472 -8.53 -2.26 12.02
N ILE A 473 -7.43 -1.52 11.86
CA ILE A 473 -7.40 -0.07 12.03
C ILE A 473 -7.38 0.54 10.63
N PHE A 474 -8.34 1.45 10.38
CA PHE A 474 -8.33 2.22 9.15
C PHE A 474 -7.20 3.25 9.14
N GLY A 475 -6.43 3.27 8.06
CA GLY A 475 -5.36 4.22 7.82
C GLY A 475 -4.96 4.20 6.34
N PHE A 476 -3.75 4.61 6.06
CA PHE A 476 -3.14 4.43 4.74
C PHE A 476 -3.06 2.94 4.38
N THR A 477 -2.68 2.12 5.35
CA THR A 477 -2.82 0.67 5.35
C THR A 477 -3.90 0.25 6.36
N ALA A 478 -4.37 -1.00 6.27
CA ALA A 478 -5.33 -1.59 7.20
C ALA A 478 -4.68 -2.73 8.01
N PRO A 479 -3.76 -2.42 8.95
CA PRO A 479 -3.17 -3.42 9.82
C PRO A 479 -4.21 -3.93 10.83
N ARG A 480 -3.90 -5.03 11.49
CA ARG A 480 -4.70 -5.53 12.60
C ARG A 480 -4.81 -4.51 13.73
N ALA A 481 -5.99 -4.42 14.35
CA ALA A 481 -6.22 -3.53 15.49
C ALA A 481 -5.35 -3.93 16.69
N THR A 482 -5.22 -5.23 16.92
CA THR A 482 -4.34 -5.83 17.94
C THR A 482 -3.25 -6.62 17.23
N ARG A 483 -1.98 -6.38 17.57
CA ARG A 483 -0.85 -7.13 17.02
C ARG A 483 -0.98 -8.62 17.32
N LEU A 484 -0.57 -9.46 16.36
CA LEU A 484 -0.62 -10.90 16.51
C LEU A 484 0.43 -11.37 17.51
N CYS A 485 -0.02 -11.84 18.67
CA CYS A 485 0.80 -12.53 19.66
C CYS A 485 0.56 -14.04 19.58
N VAL A 486 1.63 -14.83 19.52
CA VAL A 486 1.58 -16.29 19.35
C VAL A 486 2.72 -16.96 20.11
N VAL A 487 2.57 -18.24 20.42
CA VAL A 487 3.61 -19.07 21.07
C VAL A 487 4.16 -20.04 20.01
N PRO A 488 5.44 -19.91 19.62
CA PRO A 488 6.08 -20.79 18.66
C PRO A 488 6.65 -22.04 19.33
N THR A 489 6.54 -23.19 18.65
CA THR A 489 7.29 -24.40 18.95
C THR A 489 7.99 -24.86 17.67
N PRO A 490 9.33 -24.92 17.63
CA PRO A 490 10.06 -25.33 16.44
C PRO A 490 9.68 -26.73 15.95
N ARG A 491 9.49 -26.90 14.66
CA ARG A 491 9.24 -28.17 13.98
C ARG A 491 10.49 -28.74 13.32
N LEU A 492 11.47 -27.88 13.02
CA LEU A 492 12.70 -28.23 12.31
C LEU A 492 13.88 -28.33 13.29
N ALA A 493 14.60 -29.42 13.25
CA ALA A 493 15.79 -29.64 14.11
C ALA A 493 16.91 -28.61 13.83
N CYS A 494 17.05 -28.15 12.57
CA CYS A 494 18.07 -27.17 12.18
C CYS A 494 17.90 -25.79 12.87
N LEU A 495 16.72 -25.46 13.38
CA LEU A 495 16.48 -24.18 14.07
C LEU A 495 17.10 -24.14 15.47
N PHE A 496 17.45 -25.30 16.06
CA PHE A 496 18.13 -25.43 17.35
C PHE A 496 19.65 -25.39 17.23
N VAL A 497 20.20 -25.55 16.02
CA VAL A 497 21.65 -25.48 15.79
C VAL A 497 22.08 -24.01 15.79
N THR A 498 22.15 -23.39 16.97
CA THR A 498 22.75 -22.07 17.15
C THR A 498 24.27 -22.22 17.15
N ASN A 499 24.93 -21.55 16.22
CA ASN A 499 26.35 -21.13 16.21
C ASN A 499 27.25 -21.66 17.36
N VAL A 500 27.66 -22.92 17.29
CA VAL A 500 28.85 -23.38 18.02
C VAL A 500 30.02 -23.65 17.06
N ASP A 501 29.77 -23.69 15.73
CA ASP A 501 30.78 -24.19 14.78
C ASP A 501 31.23 -23.27 13.66
N SER A 502 30.93 -21.95 13.67
CA SER A 502 31.55 -21.03 12.68
C SER A 502 33.05 -20.77 12.94
N THR A 503 33.56 -21.14 14.14
CA THR A 503 34.99 -21.01 14.48
C THR A 503 35.81 -22.30 14.22
N ARG A 504 35.15 -23.44 13.96
CA ARG A 504 35.85 -24.71 13.70
C ARG A 504 36.08 -25.04 12.23
N GLN A 505 35.34 -24.43 11.30
CA GLN A 505 35.56 -24.68 9.87
C GLN A 505 36.75 -23.90 9.28
N THR A 506 37.23 -22.85 9.93
CA THR A 506 38.40 -22.08 9.48
C THR A 506 39.74 -22.75 9.86
N THR A 507 39.70 -23.74 10.78
CA THR A 507 40.92 -24.44 11.24
C THR A 507 41.16 -25.79 10.55
N LEU A 508 40.23 -26.30 9.76
CA LEU A 508 40.38 -27.60 9.07
C LEU A 508 40.92 -27.48 7.64
N PHE A 509 41.00 -26.28 7.07
CA PHE A 509 41.62 -26.06 5.77
C PHE A 509 43.07 -25.55 5.81
N ALA A 510 43.65 -25.36 7.01
CA ALA A 510 45.01 -24.89 7.19
C ALA A 510 46.03 -26.03 7.44
N SER A 511 45.63 -27.30 7.46
CA SER A 511 46.55 -28.42 7.79
C SER A 511 46.71 -29.49 6.69
N VAL A 512 46.32 -29.21 5.43
CA VAL A 512 46.60 -30.11 4.30
C VAL A 512 47.24 -29.27 3.18
N GLY A 513 48.47 -28.86 3.42
CA GLY A 513 49.28 -28.14 2.43
C GLY A 513 50.76 -28.11 2.85
N GLY A 514 51.31 -29.30 2.99
CA GLY A 514 52.71 -29.44 3.33
C GLY A 514 53.15 -30.90 3.27
N VAL A 515 53.45 -31.37 2.08
CA VAL A 515 54.58 -32.22 1.67
C VAL A 515 54.65 -32.15 0.16
#